data_de77e46a17e1fb037d947afb86431e23
#
_entry.id   de77e46a17e1fb037d947afb86431e23
#
_cell.length_a   1.000
_cell.length_b   1.000
_cell.length_c   1.000
_cell.angle_alpha   90.00
_cell.angle_beta   90.00
_cell.angle_gamma   90.00
#
_symmetry.space_group_name_H-M   'P 1'
#
loop_
_entity.id
_entity.type
_entity.pdbx_description
1 polymer ?
#
loop_
_entity_poly.entity_id
_entity_poly.type
_entity_poly.pdbx_seq_one_letter_code
_entity_poly.pdbx_strand_id
1 'polypeptide(L)'
;REHFASYENGRFQEAAAQLGLELVLRDPERYELLLGEPAGPTAFYEGEPDPAPTVLLARTGALSTPMALAVMRHRQLAGSLVLNRAAAVACAQDKLATLQRLAAAGLPVPRTVYCARLPRPALLDARLGLPLLAKRNVGSYGLGIVRCDDATQLDDLLGLLAGSPERPTDLHWQELVQSSLGRDVRVVTIGRRAVGAMLRRARPGGYKANFSSGGSVAHFPLAPPLAALAVRAAGLLGLDVAGVDLLCAEQGLQICEVNSAPGFRGFEQATGLDVPRLLLDHAQERVRLRERRRPKERP
;
A
#
# COMPACT_ATOMS: atom_id res chain seq x y z
N ARG A 1 10.31 3.36 20.93
CA ARG A 1 9.13 4.10 21.48
C ARG A 1 8.59 5.14 20.49
N GLU A 2 9.42 5.77 19.66
CA GLU A 2 8.98 6.80 18.69
C GLU A 2 8.05 6.27 17.59
N HIS A 3 8.22 5.01 17.13
CA HIS A 3 7.35 4.40 16.12
C HIS A 3 5.90 4.19 16.55
N PHE A 4 5.62 4.17 17.85
CA PHE A 4 4.26 4.01 18.38
C PHE A 4 3.50 5.34 18.54
N ALA A 5 4.18 6.48 18.48
CA ALA A 5 3.60 7.82 18.63
C ALA A 5 3.07 8.41 17.31
N SER A 6 2.61 7.59 16.38
CA SER A 6 2.03 8.09 15.12
C SER A 6 0.57 8.52 15.33
N TYR A 7 0.11 9.45 14.47
CA TYR A 7 -1.29 9.85 14.41
C TYR A 7 -2.21 8.63 14.28
N GLU A 8 -1.87 7.73 13.37
CA GLU A 8 -2.66 6.54 13.07
C GLU A 8 -2.80 5.62 14.29
N ASN A 9 -1.71 5.39 15.02
CA ASN A 9 -1.74 4.54 16.21
C ASN A 9 -2.58 5.14 17.33
N GLY A 10 -2.47 6.46 17.58
CA GLY A 10 -3.31 7.17 18.54
C GLY A 10 -4.80 7.06 18.22
N ARG A 11 -5.15 7.26 16.93
CA ARG A 11 -6.53 7.13 16.47
C ARG A 11 -7.08 5.71 16.62
N PHE A 12 -6.26 4.67 16.37
CA PHE A 12 -6.67 3.28 16.61
C PHE A 12 -6.89 3.00 18.10
N GLN A 13 -6.05 3.52 18.99
CA GLN A 13 -6.22 3.37 20.43
C GLN A 13 -7.52 4.04 20.91
N GLU A 14 -7.81 5.25 20.44
CA GLU A 14 -9.06 5.96 20.74
C GLU A 14 -10.29 5.17 20.27
N ALA A 15 -10.32 4.74 19.02
CA ALA A 15 -11.42 3.98 18.45
C ALA A 15 -11.61 2.62 19.13
N ALA A 16 -10.53 1.92 19.48
CA ALA A 16 -10.59 0.66 20.19
C ALA A 16 -11.18 0.84 21.60
N ALA A 17 -10.75 1.86 22.34
CA ALA A 17 -11.30 2.18 23.65
C ALA A 17 -12.81 2.48 23.59
N GLN A 18 -13.26 3.25 22.59
CA GLN A 18 -14.68 3.52 22.38
C GLN A 18 -15.51 2.28 22.06
N LEU A 19 -14.89 1.26 21.45
CA LEU A 19 -15.51 -0.01 21.11
C LEU A 19 -15.39 -1.07 22.20
N GLY A 20 -14.69 -0.78 23.29
CA GLY A 20 -14.38 -1.74 24.35
C GLY A 20 -13.47 -2.89 23.89
N LEU A 21 -12.59 -2.61 22.92
CA LEU A 21 -11.64 -3.57 22.37
C LEU A 21 -10.27 -3.41 23.03
N GLU A 22 -9.65 -4.51 23.38
CA GLU A 22 -8.23 -4.53 23.73
C GLU A 22 -7.39 -4.37 22.47
N LEU A 23 -6.56 -3.34 22.42
CA LEU A 23 -5.63 -3.06 21.34
C LEU A 23 -4.19 -3.00 21.86
N VAL A 24 -3.35 -3.88 21.35
CA VAL A 24 -1.92 -3.92 21.67
C VAL A 24 -1.11 -3.56 20.45
N LEU A 25 -0.18 -2.61 20.60
CA LEU A 25 0.78 -2.24 19.55
C LEU A 25 2.01 -3.14 19.68
N ARG A 26 2.46 -3.68 18.54
CA ARG A 26 3.64 -4.54 18.45
C ARG A 26 4.55 -4.10 17.30
N ASP A 27 5.85 -4.03 17.58
CA ASP A 27 6.88 -3.83 16.57
C ASP A 27 7.28 -5.22 16.02
N PRO A 28 7.13 -5.47 14.72
CA PRO A 28 7.47 -6.78 14.16
C PRO A 28 8.95 -7.16 14.32
N GLU A 29 9.86 -6.19 14.43
CA GLU A 29 11.29 -6.45 14.60
C GLU A 29 11.67 -6.97 16.00
N ARG A 30 10.73 -6.96 16.96
CA ARG A 30 10.94 -7.44 18.32
C ARG A 30 10.36 -8.82 18.58
N TYR A 31 9.89 -9.48 17.52
CA TYR A 31 9.36 -10.84 17.63
C TYR A 31 10.44 -11.91 17.50
N GLU A 32 10.22 -13.00 18.17
CA GLU A 32 10.88 -14.29 18.01
C GLU A 32 9.83 -15.32 17.60
N LEU A 33 10.08 -16.07 16.53
CA LEU A 33 9.14 -17.05 15.99
C LEU A 33 9.72 -18.45 16.15
N LEU A 34 9.06 -19.28 16.94
CA LEU A 34 9.45 -20.66 17.15
C LEU A 34 8.67 -21.58 16.22
N LEU A 35 9.40 -22.42 15.49
CA LEU A 35 8.86 -23.36 14.52
C LEU A 35 9.18 -24.79 14.96
N GLY A 36 8.34 -25.74 14.52
CA GLY A 36 8.57 -27.16 14.79
C GLY A 36 7.98 -27.66 16.12
N GLU A 37 7.27 -26.82 16.86
CA GLU A 37 6.60 -27.24 18.09
C GLU A 37 5.33 -28.07 17.80
N PRO A 38 5.11 -29.18 18.54
CA PRO A 38 3.90 -30.00 18.36
C PRO A 38 2.58 -29.24 18.59
N ALA A 39 2.59 -28.23 19.48
CA ALA A 39 1.44 -27.39 19.77
C ALA A 39 1.12 -26.37 18.65
N GLY A 40 1.97 -26.30 17.64
CA GLY A 40 1.83 -25.37 16.50
C GLY A 40 2.70 -24.12 16.62
N PRO A 41 2.48 -23.12 15.76
CA PRO A 41 3.30 -21.92 15.70
C PRO A 41 3.25 -21.10 16.98
N THR A 42 4.39 -20.87 17.61
CA THR A 42 4.55 -20.11 18.85
C THR A 42 5.39 -18.85 18.61
N ALA A 43 4.98 -17.73 19.18
CA ALA A 43 5.72 -16.49 19.08
C ALA A 43 5.97 -15.87 20.44
N PHE A 44 7.10 -15.20 20.55
CA PHE A 44 7.49 -14.41 21.70
C PHE A 44 7.67 -12.95 21.27
N TYR A 45 7.42 -12.05 22.18
CA TYR A 45 7.67 -10.62 21.98
C TYR A 45 8.56 -10.13 23.10
N GLU A 46 9.77 -9.69 22.77
CA GLU A 46 10.80 -9.29 23.75
C GLU A 46 11.09 -10.40 24.79
N GLY A 47 11.13 -11.66 24.32
CA GLY A 47 11.40 -12.83 25.16
C GLY A 47 10.17 -13.41 25.90
N GLU A 48 9.06 -12.70 25.96
CA GLU A 48 7.85 -13.15 26.64
C GLU A 48 6.86 -13.82 25.67
N PRO A 49 6.17 -14.90 26.08
CA PRO A 49 5.16 -15.53 25.26
C PRO A 49 4.08 -14.53 24.82
N ASP A 50 3.84 -14.46 23.51
CA ASP A 50 2.81 -13.58 22.92
C ASP A 50 1.76 -14.44 22.22
N PRO A 51 0.61 -14.70 22.86
CA PRO A 51 -0.44 -15.53 22.28
C PRO A 51 -1.01 -14.93 21.01
N ALA A 52 -1.55 -15.77 20.13
CA ALA A 52 -2.11 -15.32 18.87
C ALA A 52 -3.35 -14.44 19.12
N PRO A 53 -3.36 -13.17 18.67
CA PRO A 53 -4.53 -12.31 18.80
C PRO A 53 -5.67 -12.80 17.90
N THR A 54 -6.91 -12.48 18.25
CA THR A 54 -8.07 -12.75 17.37
C THR A 54 -7.89 -12.08 16.01
N VAL A 55 -7.41 -10.82 16.01
CA VAL A 55 -7.16 -10.02 14.80
C VAL A 55 -5.78 -9.39 14.88
N LEU A 56 -5.03 -9.45 13.77
CA LEU A 56 -3.83 -8.67 13.56
C LEU A 56 -4.08 -7.66 12.42
N LEU A 57 -3.95 -6.37 12.72
CA LEU A 57 -4.00 -5.30 11.72
C LEU A 57 -2.58 -4.96 11.29
N ALA A 58 -2.22 -5.30 10.03
CA ALA A 58 -0.91 -5.02 9.47
C ALA A 58 -0.81 -3.54 9.04
N ARG A 59 0.08 -2.77 9.68
CA ARG A 59 0.24 -1.32 9.41
C ARG A 59 1.62 -0.94 8.86
N THR A 60 2.44 -1.90 8.47
CA THR A 60 3.79 -1.67 7.93
C THR A 60 3.80 -1.31 6.43
N GLY A 61 2.80 -1.73 5.66
CA GLY A 61 2.60 -1.33 4.25
C GLY A 61 3.81 -1.61 3.35
N ALA A 62 4.17 -0.63 2.54
CA ALA A 62 5.29 -0.71 1.60
C ALA A 62 6.67 -0.82 2.27
N LEU A 63 6.77 -0.57 3.56
CA LEU A 63 7.99 -0.72 4.36
C LEU A 63 8.00 -2.03 5.15
N SER A 64 7.12 -3.00 4.81
CA SER A 64 7.10 -4.30 5.47
C SER A 64 8.41 -5.03 5.22
N THR A 65 9.12 -5.29 6.32
CA THR A 65 10.36 -6.07 6.31
C THR A 65 10.08 -7.56 6.12
N PRO A 66 11.08 -8.39 5.81
CA PRO A 66 10.94 -9.85 5.83
C PRO A 66 10.39 -10.36 7.18
N MET A 67 10.81 -9.76 8.29
CA MET A 67 10.32 -10.12 9.63
C MET A 67 8.84 -9.76 9.82
N ALA A 68 8.43 -8.56 9.41
CA ALA A 68 7.02 -8.17 9.45
C ALA A 68 6.12 -9.15 8.66
N LEU A 69 6.53 -9.53 7.46
CA LEU A 69 5.82 -10.52 6.65
C LEU A 69 5.84 -11.92 7.29
N ALA A 70 6.96 -12.31 7.96
CA ALA A 70 7.06 -13.57 8.68
C ALA A 70 6.09 -13.61 9.88
N VAL A 71 6.02 -12.54 10.68
CA VAL A 71 5.07 -12.41 11.79
C VAL A 71 3.64 -12.53 11.28
N MET A 72 3.28 -11.82 10.20
CA MET A 72 1.93 -11.92 9.62
C MET A 72 1.58 -13.36 9.21
N ARG A 73 2.50 -14.07 8.50
CA ARG A 73 2.29 -15.48 8.12
C ARG A 73 2.15 -16.38 9.34
N HIS A 74 3.02 -16.20 10.33
CA HIS A 74 3.02 -16.97 11.56
C HIS A 74 1.69 -16.83 12.32
N ARG A 75 1.21 -15.59 12.45
CA ARG A 75 -0.10 -15.31 13.08
C ARG A 75 -1.27 -15.87 12.28
N GLN A 76 -1.19 -15.86 10.93
CA GLN A 76 -2.20 -16.52 10.09
C GLN A 76 -2.26 -18.03 10.35
N LEU A 77 -1.09 -18.70 10.44
CA LEU A 77 -0.98 -20.13 10.72
C LEU A 77 -1.46 -20.46 12.13
N ALA A 78 -1.18 -19.60 13.11
CA ALA A 78 -1.69 -19.71 14.49
C ALA A 78 -3.19 -19.39 14.62
N GLY A 79 -3.87 -19.07 13.52
CA GLY A 79 -5.31 -18.90 13.49
C GLY A 79 -5.83 -17.47 13.59
N SER A 80 -5.01 -16.46 13.73
CA SER A 80 -5.45 -15.05 13.72
C SER A 80 -6.08 -14.65 12.39
N LEU A 81 -7.05 -13.74 12.45
CA LEU A 81 -7.49 -12.98 11.27
C LEU A 81 -6.48 -11.87 11.00
N VAL A 82 -5.72 -11.97 9.93
CA VAL A 82 -4.71 -10.96 9.55
C VAL A 82 -5.23 -10.08 8.42
N LEU A 83 -5.33 -8.78 8.66
CA LEU A 83 -5.81 -7.75 7.73
C LEU A 83 -4.69 -6.69 7.52
N ASN A 84 -4.05 -6.63 6.36
CA ASN A 84 -4.12 -7.49 5.19
C ASN A 84 -3.26 -8.75 5.39
N ARG A 85 -3.57 -9.80 4.61
CA ARG A 85 -2.76 -11.03 4.62
C ARG A 85 -1.35 -10.77 4.11
N ALA A 86 -0.36 -11.51 4.64
CA ALA A 86 1.05 -11.35 4.29
C ALA A 86 1.32 -11.39 2.77
N ALA A 87 0.72 -12.33 2.05
CA ALA A 87 0.89 -12.45 0.60
C ALA A 87 0.34 -11.24 -0.17
N ALA A 88 -0.77 -10.65 0.28
CA ALA A 88 -1.35 -9.46 -0.32
C ALA A 88 -0.48 -8.23 -0.04
N VAL A 89 0.05 -8.10 1.19
CA VAL A 89 0.99 -7.02 1.55
C VAL A 89 2.27 -7.12 0.72
N ALA A 90 2.86 -8.32 0.61
CA ALA A 90 4.07 -8.54 -0.18
C ALA A 90 3.85 -8.21 -1.67
N CYS A 91 2.70 -8.56 -2.23
CA CYS A 91 2.36 -8.18 -3.61
C CYS A 91 2.20 -6.66 -3.79
N ALA A 92 1.49 -5.99 -2.87
CA ALA A 92 1.28 -4.55 -2.95
C ALA A 92 2.55 -3.73 -2.68
N GLN A 93 3.52 -4.29 -1.97
CA GLN A 93 4.83 -3.69 -1.73
C GLN A 93 5.67 -3.60 -3.01
N ASP A 94 5.52 -4.57 -3.91
CA ASP A 94 6.17 -4.61 -5.22
C ASP A 94 5.28 -3.90 -6.25
N LYS A 95 5.70 -2.69 -6.66
CA LYS A 95 4.96 -1.87 -7.62
C LYS A 95 4.84 -2.55 -8.98
N LEU A 96 5.89 -3.27 -9.42
CA LEU A 96 5.86 -3.97 -10.70
C LEU A 96 4.87 -5.14 -10.66
N ALA A 97 4.92 -5.98 -9.63
CA ALA A 97 3.96 -7.08 -9.46
C ALA A 97 2.52 -6.58 -9.38
N THR A 98 2.30 -5.44 -8.71
CA THR A 98 1.00 -4.76 -8.65
C THR A 98 0.55 -4.36 -10.05
N LEU A 99 1.38 -3.61 -10.80
CA LEU A 99 1.04 -3.13 -12.16
C LEU A 99 0.79 -4.29 -13.13
N GLN A 100 1.60 -5.35 -13.06
CA GLN A 100 1.41 -6.55 -13.89
C GLN A 100 0.05 -7.20 -13.66
N ARG A 101 -0.37 -7.38 -12.39
CA ARG A 101 -1.67 -7.97 -12.05
C ARG A 101 -2.84 -7.10 -12.51
N LEU A 102 -2.73 -5.79 -12.30
CA LEU A 102 -3.77 -4.85 -12.71
C LEU A 102 -3.90 -4.79 -14.23
N ALA A 103 -2.78 -4.68 -14.95
CA ALA A 103 -2.76 -4.65 -16.42
C ALA A 103 -3.28 -5.95 -17.03
N ALA A 104 -2.86 -7.12 -16.50
CA ALA A 104 -3.35 -8.43 -16.95
C ALA A 104 -4.86 -8.60 -16.76
N ALA A 105 -5.45 -7.91 -15.77
CA ALA A 105 -6.90 -7.89 -15.56
C ALA A 105 -7.63 -6.80 -16.36
N GLY A 106 -6.92 -6.09 -17.26
CA GLY A 106 -7.47 -5.02 -18.10
C GLY A 106 -7.82 -3.74 -17.34
N LEU A 107 -7.22 -3.49 -16.17
CA LEU A 107 -7.40 -2.23 -15.48
C LEU A 107 -6.44 -1.16 -16.06
N PRO A 108 -6.88 0.11 -16.14
CA PRO A 108 -6.04 1.17 -16.67
C PRO A 108 -4.87 1.47 -15.74
N VAL A 109 -3.65 1.31 -16.25
CA VAL A 109 -2.40 1.65 -15.57
C VAL A 109 -1.52 2.47 -16.52
N PRO A 110 -0.63 3.32 -16.04
CA PRO A 110 0.32 4.03 -16.88
C PRO A 110 1.24 3.05 -17.63
N ARG A 111 1.61 3.39 -18.88
CA ARG A 111 2.58 2.61 -19.65
C ARG A 111 3.89 2.50 -18.87
N THR A 112 4.38 1.29 -18.73
CA THR A 112 5.53 0.98 -17.88
C THR A 112 6.47 0.02 -18.60
N VAL A 113 7.76 0.32 -18.58
CA VAL A 113 8.85 -0.53 -19.07
C VAL A 113 9.68 -1.00 -17.89
N TYR A 114 9.97 -2.28 -17.84
CA TYR A 114 10.89 -2.88 -16.87
C TYR A 114 11.94 -3.69 -17.60
N CYS A 115 13.20 -3.51 -17.23
CA CYS A 115 14.33 -4.20 -17.84
C CYS A 115 15.29 -4.68 -16.75
N ALA A 116 15.82 -5.90 -16.91
CA ALA A 116 16.87 -6.44 -16.03
C ALA A 116 18.22 -5.71 -16.20
N ARG A 117 18.41 -5.02 -17.31
CA ARG A 117 19.58 -4.18 -17.60
C ARG A 117 19.11 -2.76 -17.86
N LEU A 118 20.02 -1.79 -17.77
CA LEU A 118 19.70 -0.42 -18.13
C LEU A 118 19.20 -0.37 -19.58
N PRO A 119 18.02 0.20 -19.82
CA PRO A 119 17.45 0.31 -21.15
C PRO A 119 18.22 1.34 -21.98
N ARG A 120 18.17 1.20 -23.30
CA ARG A 120 18.67 2.25 -24.21
C ARG A 120 17.70 3.43 -24.23
N PRO A 121 18.17 4.68 -24.21
CA PRO A 121 17.32 5.88 -24.25
C PRO A 121 16.27 5.83 -25.36
N ALA A 122 16.67 5.48 -26.59
CA ALA A 122 15.76 5.35 -27.72
C ALA A 122 14.63 4.33 -27.53
N LEU A 123 14.85 3.27 -26.72
CA LEU A 123 13.79 2.32 -26.39
C LEU A 123 12.74 2.97 -25.49
N LEU A 124 13.19 3.71 -24.47
CA LEU A 124 12.29 4.38 -23.53
C LEU A 124 11.48 5.47 -24.24
N ASP A 125 12.13 6.29 -25.05
CA ASP A 125 11.46 7.33 -25.83
C ASP A 125 10.41 6.75 -26.79
N ALA A 126 10.77 5.72 -27.54
CA ALA A 126 9.84 5.06 -28.46
C ALA A 126 8.64 4.39 -27.75
N ARG A 127 8.78 3.93 -26.50
CA ARG A 127 7.74 3.22 -25.76
C ARG A 127 6.92 4.12 -24.85
N LEU A 128 7.54 5.09 -24.22
CA LEU A 128 6.91 5.93 -23.19
C LEU A 128 6.77 7.38 -23.62
N GLY A 129 7.69 7.88 -24.46
CA GLY A 129 7.87 9.30 -24.76
C GLY A 129 8.53 10.05 -23.60
N LEU A 130 8.88 11.30 -23.84
CA LEU A 130 9.36 12.24 -22.82
C LEU A 130 8.29 13.32 -22.59
N PRO A 131 8.14 13.80 -21.35
CA PRO A 131 8.86 13.40 -20.13
C PRO A 131 8.41 12.04 -19.57
N LEU A 132 9.31 11.36 -18.82
CA LEU A 132 9.06 10.09 -18.18
C LEU A 132 9.56 10.05 -16.74
N LEU A 133 9.23 8.98 -16.01
CA LEU A 133 9.64 8.76 -14.61
C LEU A 133 10.47 7.48 -14.50
N ALA A 134 11.61 7.55 -13.81
CA ALA A 134 12.31 6.39 -13.26
C ALA A 134 11.86 6.18 -11.81
N LYS A 135 11.43 4.98 -11.45
CA LYS A 135 10.88 4.68 -10.12
C LYS A 135 11.49 3.40 -9.55
N ARG A 136 11.80 3.39 -8.26
CA ARG A 136 12.11 2.14 -7.54
C ARG A 136 10.85 1.30 -7.37
N ASN A 137 10.98 -0.03 -7.53
CA ASN A 137 9.85 -0.95 -7.34
C ASN A 137 9.37 -1.00 -5.90
N VAL A 138 10.31 -1.03 -4.94
CA VAL A 138 10.01 -0.98 -3.52
C VAL A 138 10.36 0.41 -2.98
N GLY A 139 9.44 1.00 -2.25
CA GLY A 139 9.62 2.33 -1.64
C GLY A 139 8.28 3.03 -1.37
N SER A 140 8.33 4.08 -0.55
CA SER A 140 7.17 4.86 -0.16
C SER A 140 7.50 6.36 -0.14
N TYR A 141 6.49 7.19 0.11
CA TYR A 141 6.60 8.65 0.24
C TYR A 141 7.19 9.38 -0.98
N GLY A 142 7.17 8.75 -2.18
CA GLY A 142 7.75 9.33 -3.39
C GLY A 142 9.29 9.37 -3.41
N LEU A 143 9.94 8.69 -2.46
CA LEU A 143 11.39 8.49 -2.49
C LEU A 143 11.77 7.53 -3.63
N GLY A 144 12.91 7.79 -4.31
CA GLY A 144 13.35 6.97 -5.44
C GLY A 144 12.52 7.16 -6.72
N ILE A 145 11.89 8.32 -6.90
CA ILE A 145 11.26 8.74 -8.16
C ILE A 145 12.05 9.91 -8.73
N VAL A 146 12.57 9.73 -9.95
CA VAL A 146 13.28 10.75 -10.72
C VAL A 146 12.46 11.02 -11.99
N ARG A 147 12.30 12.31 -12.32
CA ARG A 147 11.66 12.76 -13.55
C ARG A 147 12.74 13.13 -14.56
N CYS A 148 12.60 12.66 -15.78
CA CYS A 148 13.41 13.05 -16.92
C CYS A 148 12.52 13.81 -17.91
N ASP A 149 12.81 15.08 -18.11
CA ASP A 149 12.01 15.96 -18.96
C ASP A 149 12.43 15.89 -20.43
N ASP A 150 13.69 15.59 -20.66
CA ASP A 150 14.31 15.55 -22.00
C ASP A 150 15.36 14.41 -22.10
N ALA A 151 15.89 14.25 -23.31
CA ALA A 151 16.86 13.19 -23.61
C ALA A 151 18.18 13.37 -22.85
N THR A 152 18.60 14.59 -22.60
CA THR A 152 19.86 14.89 -21.89
C THR A 152 19.76 14.41 -20.45
N GLN A 153 18.68 14.77 -19.74
CA GLN A 153 18.44 14.32 -18.37
C GLN A 153 18.32 12.79 -18.27
N LEU A 154 17.71 12.16 -19.29
CA LEU A 154 17.61 10.71 -19.34
C LEU A 154 18.99 10.06 -19.53
N ASP A 155 19.82 10.58 -20.43
CA ASP A 155 21.18 10.09 -20.66
C ASP A 155 22.07 10.28 -19.44
N ASP A 156 21.99 11.43 -18.77
CA ASP A 156 22.74 11.70 -17.53
C ASP A 156 22.34 10.72 -16.42
N LEU A 157 21.04 10.47 -16.26
CA LEU A 157 20.57 9.51 -15.26
C LEU A 157 21.06 8.09 -15.58
N LEU A 158 20.97 7.66 -16.83
CA LEU A 158 21.42 6.33 -17.24
C LEU A 158 22.95 6.22 -17.11
N GLY A 159 23.72 7.27 -17.41
CA GLY A 159 25.16 7.34 -17.19
C GLY A 159 25.53 7.20 -15.70
N LEU A 160 24.84 7.92 -14.82
CA LEU A 160 25.00 7.82 -13.38
C LEU A 160 24.74 6.39 -12.88
N LEU A 161 23.65 5.78 -13.35
CA LEU A 161 23.26 4.42 -12.98
C LEU A 161 24.23 3.37 -13.52
N ALA A 162 24.81 3.57 -14.69
CA ALA A 162 25.80 2.67 -15.29
C ALA A 162 27.14 2.66 -14.53
N GLY A 163 27.50 3.79 -13.95
CA GLY A 163 28.73 3.95 -13.13
C GLY A 163 28.58 3.44 -11.69
N SER A 164 27.37 3.08 -11.25
CA SER A 164 27.17 2.55 -9.90
C SER A 164 27.64 1.09 -9.80
N PRO A 165 28.48 0.74 -8.78
CA PRO A 165 28.87 -0.64 -8.52
C PRO A 165 27.66 -1.53 -8.15
N GLU A 166 26.67 -0.96 -7.50
CA GLU A 166 25.37 -1.59 -7.26
C GLU A 166 24.49 -1.32 -8.46
N ARG A 167 24.38 -2.28 -9.38
CA ARG A 167 23.45 -2.16 -10.50
C ARG A 167 22.04 -1.97 -9.97
N PRO A 168 21.37 -0.84 -10.24
CA PRO A 168 19.99 -0.64 -9.80
C PRO A 168 19.06 -1.51 -10.66
N THR A 169 18.97 -2.78 -10.34
CA THR A 169 18.09 -3.76 -11.01
C THR A 169 16.62 -3.59 -10.59
N ASP A 170 16.33 -2.66 -9.69
CA ASP A 170 15.02 -2.49 -9.06
C ASP A 170 14.30 -1.19 -9.50
N LEU A 171 14.51 -0.82 -10.77
CA LEU A 171 13.85 0.34 -11.36
C LEU A 171 12.87 -0.07 -12.46
N HIS A 172 11.73 0.62 -12.50
CA HIS A 172 10.87 0.63 -13.67
C HIS A 172 10.73 2.06 -14.21
N TRP A 173 10.48 2.15 -15.52
CA TRP A 173 10.33 3.37 -16.27
C TRP A 173 8.87 3.52 -16.63
N GLN A 174 8.30 4.69 -16.39
CA GLN A 174 6.87 4.91 -16.55
C GLN A 174 6.61 6.23 -17.25
N GLU A 175 5.59 6.27 -18.13
CA GLU A 175 5.14 7.53 -18.72
C GLU A 175 4.75 8.53 -17.63
N LEU A 176 5.03 9.81 -17.87
CA LEU A 176 4.51 10.87 -17.03
C LEU A 176 3.10 11.25 -17.51
N VAL A 177 2.09 11.01 -16.70
CA VAL A 177 0.72 11.46 -16.98
C VAL A 177 0.64 12.96 -16.69
N GLN A 178 0.91 13.77 -17.70
CA GLN A 178 1.06 15.23 -17.57
C GLN A 178 -0.19 15.91 -17.02
N SER A 179 -1.38 15.48 -17.45
CA SER A 179 -2.67 15.98 -16.95
C SER A 179 -2.89 15.75 -15.46
N SER A 180 -2.11 14.86 -14.83
CA SER A 180 -2.14 14.60 -13.39
C SER A 180 -0.92 15.13 -12.63
N LEU A 181 -0.12 15.98 -13.26
CA LEU A 181 1.11 16.51 -12.66
C LEU A 181 0.80 17.24 -11.34
N GLY A 182 1.47 16.79 -10.26
CA GLY A 182 1.28 17.36 -8.93
C GLY A 182 -0.10 17.11 -8.30
N ARG A 183 -0.92 16.21 -8.86
CA ARG A 183 -2.22 15.83 -8.28
C ARG A 183 -2.54 14.36 -8.54
N ASP A 184 -3.22 13.76 -7.60
CA ASP A 184 -3.82 12.43 -7.72
C ASP A 184 -5.07 12.30 -6.84
N VAL A 185 -5.84 11.25 -7.08
CA VAL A 185 -7.00 10.90 -6.30
C VAL A 185 -6.69 9.63 -5.52
N ARG A 186 -6.81 9.66 -4.19
CA ARG A 186 -6.75 8.46 -3.36
C ARG A 186 -8.15 8.00 -2.97
N VAL A 187 -8.48 6.77 -3.30
CA VAL A 187 -9.69 6.09 -2.82
C VAL A 187 -9.28 5.11 -1.72
N VAL A 188 -9.95 5.18 -0.58
CA VAL A 188 -9.78 4.17 0.48
C VAL A 188 -10.86 3.11 0.34
N THR A 189 -10.43 1.84 0.35
CA THR A 189 -11.32 0.67 0.33
C THR A 189 -11.17 -0.13 1.62
N ILE A 190 -12.31 -0.61 2.14
CA ILE A 190 -12.37 -1.49 3.32
C ILE A 190 -13.34 -2.63 2.98
N GLY A 191 -12.84 -3.86 2.99
CA GLY A 191 -13.57 -5.01 2.52
C GLY A 191 -13.87 -4.87 1.02
N ARG A 192 -15.13 -4.98 0.67
CA ARG A 192 -15.61 -4.88 -0.73
C ARG A 192 -16.27 -3.53 -1.03
N ARG A 193 -15.92 -2.49 -0.28
CA ARG A 193 -16.51 -1.15 -0.44
C ARG A 193 -15.44 -0.08 -0.50
N ALA A 194 -15.59 0.87 -1.40
CA ALA A 194 -14.89 2.13 -1.34
C ALA A 194 -15.61 3.02 -0.31
N VAL A 195 -14.89 3.54 0.68
CA VAL A 195 -15.47 4.30 1.79
C VAL A 195 -15.43 5.81 1.55
N GLY A 196 -14.52 6.27 0.69
CA GLY A 196 -14.39 7.68 0.34
C GLY A 196 -13.24 7.91 -0.62
N ALA A 197 -13.11 9.15 -1.09
CA ALA A 197 -12.01 9.59 -1.92
C ALA A 197 -11.52 10.98 -1.52
N MET A 198 -10.22 11.23 -1.70
CA MET A 198 -9.60 12.54 -1.54
C MET A 198 -8.74 12.89 -2.74
N LEU A 199 -8.75 14.15 -3.11
CA LEU A 199 -7.79 14.74 -4.03
C LEU A 199 -6.57 15.19 -3.23
N ARG A 200 -5.37 14.77 -3.66
CA ARG A 200 -4.10 15.24 -3.13
C ARG A 200 -3.46 16.18 -4.13
N ARG A 201 -2.84 17.24 -3.64
CA ARG A 201 -2.08 18.20 -4.46
C ARG A 201 -0.70 18.41 -3.86
N ALA A 202 0.30 18.43 -4.71
CA ALA A 202 1.66 18.80 -4.36
C ALA A 202 1.74 20.26 -3.89
N ARG A 203 2.82 20.61 -3.23
CA ARG A 203 3.20 22.01 -3.02
C ARG A 203 3.42 22.72 -4.37
N PRO A 204 3.27 24.04 -4.45
CA PRO A 204 3.61 24.78 -5.65
C PRO A 204 4.99 24.43 -6.20
N GLY A 205 5.10 24.13 -7.49
CA GLY A 205 6.33 23.68 -8.14
C GLY A 205 6.68 22.20 -7.94
N GLY A 206 5.97 21.47 -7.09
CA GLY A 206 6.17 20.03 -6.88
C GLY A 206 5.37 19.18 -7.88
N TYR A 207 5.89 18.00 -8.20
CA TYR A 207 5.20 17.03 -9.05
C TYR A 207 4.71 15.78 -8.28
N LYS A 208 5.08 15.64 -7.01
CA LYS A 208 4.69 14.52 -6.14
C LYS A 208 3.58 14.97 -5.19
N ALA A 209 2.38 14.40 -5.33
CA ALA A 209 1.18 14.80 -4.58
C ALA A 209 1.08 14.22 -3.16
N ASN A 210 2.21 13.92 -2.50
CA ASN A 210 2.20 13.29 -1.18
C ASN A 210 1.86 14.29 -0.07
N PHE A 211 0.82 13.99 0.70
CA PHE A 211 0.41 14.79 1.86
C PHE A 211 1.50 14.90 2.93
N SER A 212 2.22 13.81 3.21
CA SER A 212 3.35 13.79 4.17
C SER A 212 4.51 14.72 3.80
N SER A 213 4.60 15.12 2.52
CA SER A 213 5.61 16.05 2.02
C SER A 213 5.12 17.51 1.98
N GLY A 214 4.04 17.82 2.70
CA GLY A 214 3.47 19.17 2.78
C GLY A 214 2.50 19.51 1.64
N GLY A 215 1.97 18.52 0.95
CA GLY A 215 0.87 18.69 0.01
C GLY A 215 -0.46 19.01 0.70
N SER A 216 -1.46 19.44 -0.06
CA SER A 216 -2.82 19.67 0.43
C SER A 216 -3.76 18.53 0.05
N VAL A 217 -4.85 18.39 0.81
CA VAL A 217 -5.91 17.42 0.56
C VAL A 217 -7.26 18.11 0.52
N ALA A 218 -8.16 17.55 -0.29
CA ALA A 218 -9.56 18.01 -0.36
C ALA A 218 -10.47 16.80 -0.59
N HIS A 219 -11.71 16.89 -0.16
CA HIS A 219 -12.73 15.91 -0.50
C HIS A 219 -12.84 15.73 -2.03
N PHE A 220 -12.99 14.50 -2.47
CA PHE A 220 -13.24 14.17 -3.88
C PHE A 220 -14.51 13.33 -3.99
N PRO A 221 -15.44 13.65 -4.90
CA PRO A 221 -16.67 12.90 -5.07
C PRO A 221 -16.40 11.45 -5.45
N LEU A 222 -16.94 10.51 -4.68
CA LEU A 222 -16.81 9.08 -4.92
C LEU A 222 -17.89 8.60 -5.90
N ALA A 223 -17.69 8.86 -7.19
CA ALA A 223 -18.60 8.39 -8.24
C ALA A 223 -18.55 6.84 -8.37
N PRO A 224 -19.66 6.17 -8.77
CA PRO A 224 -19.73 4.72 -8.87
C PRO A 224 -18.63 4.07 -9.73
N PRO A 225 -18.22 4.61 -10.90
CA PRO A 225 -17.14 4.03 -11.68
C PRO A 225 -15.78 4.08 -10.96
N LEU A 226 -15.50 5.17 -10.23
CA LEU A 226 -14.30 5.33 -9.42
C LEU A 226 -14.27 4.32 -8.27
N ALA A 227 -15.39 4.18 -7.56
CA ALA A 227 -15.54 3.21 -6.48
C ALA A 227 -15.33 1.77 -6.97
N ALA A 228 -15.97 1.40 -8.09
CA ALA A 228 -15.86 0.07 -8.69
C ALA A 228 -14.42 -0.24 -9.12
N LEU A 229 -13.72 0.73 -9.74
CA LEU A 229 -12.32 0.59 -10.15
C LEU A 229 -11.41 0.32 -8.96
N ALA A 230 -11.53 1.11 -7.87
CA ALA A 230 -10.73 0.96 -6.67
C ALA A 230 -10.99 -0.38 -5.95
N VAL A 231 -12.25 -0.78 -5.80
CA VAL A 231 -12.62 -2.07 -5.19
C VAL A 231 -12.10 -3.24 -6.00
N ARG A 232 -12.19 -3.18 -7.34
CA ARG A 232 -11.66 -4.21 -8.23
C ARG A 232 -10.14 -4.31 -8.11
N ALA A 233 -9.42 -3.19 -8.06
CA ALA A 233 -7.97 -3.16 -7.90
C ALA A 233 -7.53 -3.79 -6.56
N ALA A 234 -8.13 -3.39 -5.44
CA ALA A 234 -7.86 -3.96 -4.13
C ALA A 234 -8.14 -5.47 -4.09
N GLY A 235 -9.27 -5.90 -4.67
CA GLY A 235 -9.68 -7.30 -4.73
C GLY A 235 -8.72 -8.19 -5.53
N LEU A 236 -8.19 -7.71 -6.67
CA LEU A 236 -7.20 -8.43 -7.49
C LEU A 236 -5.88 -8.66 -6.74
N LEU A 237 -5.52 -7.79 -5.82
CA LEU A 237 -4.33 -7.93 -4.98
C LEU A 237 -4.61 -8.70 -3.68
N GLY A 238 -5.87 -9.09 -3.43
CA GLY A 238 -6.27 -9.79 -2.21
C GLY A 238 -6.26 -8.92 -0.95
N LEU A 239 -6.39 -7.60 -1.11
CA LEU A 239 -6.37 -6.64 -0.02
C LEU A 239 -7.77 -6.45 0.57
N ASP A 240 -7.90 -6.62 1.88
CA ASP A 240 -9.09 -6.25 2.66
C ASP A 240 -9.15 -4.73 2.90
N VAL A 241 -7.99 -4.09 3.00
CA VAL A 241 -7.85 -2.64 3.20
C VAL A 241 -6.85 -2.11 2.19
N ALA A 242 -7.21 -1.09 1.44
CA ALA A 242 -6.29 -0.47 0.49
C ALA A 242 -6.52 1.04 0.33
N GLY A 243 -5.43 1.74 0.01
CA GLY A 243 -5.46 3.06 -0.58
C GLY A 243 -5.08 2.94 -2.04
N VAL A 244 -6.02 3.19 -2.94
CA VAL A 244 -5.81 3.14 -4.39
C VAL A 244 -5.55 4.55 -4.90
N ASP A 245 -4.36 4.77 -5.45
CA ASP A 245 -3.94 6.06 -5.98
C ASP A 245 -4.16 6.10 -7.50
N LEU A 246 -4.91 7.09 -7.95
CA LEU A 246 -5.32 7.23 -9.34
C LEU A 246 -4.85 8.55 -9.93
N LEU A 247 -4.29 8.49 -11.12
CA LEU A 247 -3.92 9.64 -11.94
C LEU A 247 -5.10 10.03 -12.83
N CYS A 248 -5.31 11.34 -12.96
CA CYS A 248 -6.33 11.92 -13.85
C CYS A 248 -5.72 12.08 -15.26
N ALA A 249 -5.73 11.01 -16.06
CA ALA A 249 -5.29 11.05 -17.44
C ALA A 249 -6.36 11.69 -18.36
N GLU A 250 -5.96 12.13 -19.55
CA GLU A 250 -6.90 12.70 -20.53
C GLU A 250 -8.01 11.72 -20.94
N GLN A 251 -7.68 10.43 -21.00
CA GLN A 251 -8.60 9.35 -21.37
C GLN A 251 -9.30 8.71 -20.16
N GLY A 252 -9.25 9.33 -18.98
CA GLY A 252 -9.86 8.83 -17.77
C GLY A 252 -8.87 8.58 -16.63
N LEU A 253 -9.23 7.73 -15.69
CA LEU A 253 -8.41 7.44 -14.51
C LEU A 253 -7.47 6.27 -14.76
N GLN A 254 -6.21 6.37 -14.32
CA GLN A 254 -5.24 5.30 -14.34
C GLN A 254 -4.75 4.99 -12.92
N ILE A 255 -4.65 3.71 -12.57
CA ILE A 255 -4.18 3.28 -11.25
C ILE A 255 -2.64 3.38 -11.21
N CYS A 256 -2.13 4.27 -10.38
CA CYS A 256 -0.70 4.49 -10.21
C CYS A 256 -0.09 3.54 -9.17
N GLU A 257 -0.79 3.34 -8.07
CA GLU A 257 -0.30 2.57 -6.92
C GLU A 257 -1.45 2.04 -6.08
N VAL A 258 -1.24 0.91 -5.40
CA VAL A 258 -2.17 0.36 -4.41
C VAL A 258 -1.43 0.12 -3.10
N ASN A 259 -1.81 0.83 -2.06
CA ASN A 259 -1.18 0.80 -0.75
C ASN A 259 -1.94 -0.11 0.22
N SER A 260 -1.27 -1.13 0.77
CA SER A 260 -1.87 -2.09 1.71
C SER A 260 -2.09 -1.55 3.13
N ALA A 261 -1.41 -0.47 3.50
CA ALA A 261 -1.57 0.21 4.79
C ALA A 261 -1.57 1.73 4.59
N PRO A 262 -2.61 2.29 3.95
CA PRO A 262 -2.65 3.72 3.66
C PRO A 262 -2.64 4.53 4.96
N GLY A 263 -1.80 5.58 5.02
CA GLY A 263 -1.93 6.62 6.02
C GLY A 263 -3.26 7.35 5.80
N PHE A 264 -3.97 7.64 6.86
CA PHE A 264 -5.34 8.17 6.76
C PHE A 264 -5.53 9.56 7.38
N ARG A 265 -4.50 10.17 7.99
CA ARG A 265 -4.61 11.53 8.55
C ARG A 265 -5.18 12.54 7.55
N GLY A 266 -4.58 12.62 6.35
CA GLY A 266 -5.10 13.52 5.30
C GLY A 266 -6.46 13.10 4.77
N PHE A 267 -6.76 11.79 4.77
CA PHE A 267 -8.06 11.28 4.34
C PHE A 267 -9.17 11.66 5.32
N GLU A 268 -8.98 11.50 6.63
CA GLU A 268 -9.90 11.96 7.67
C GLU A 268 -10.13 13.48 7.59
N GLN A 269 -9.03 14.24 7.41
CA GLN A 269 -9.11 15.70 7.22
C GLN A 269 -9.98 16.09 6.01
N ALA A 270 -9.87 15.37 4.91
CA ALA A 270 -10.57 15.68 3.67
C ALA A 270 -12.03 15.21 3.66
N THR A 271 -12.35 14.12 4.37
CA THR A 271 -13.67 13.44 4.28
C THR A 271 -14.51 13.52 5.55
N GLY A 272 -13.90 13.79 6.71
CA GLY A 272 -14.56 13.72 8.02
C GLY A 272 -14.87 12.29 8.49
N LEU A 273 -14.39 11.24 7.78
CA LEU A 273 -14.65 9.85 8.12
C LEU A 273 -13.71 9.37 9.22
N ASP A 274 -14.22 8.60 10.17
CA ASP A 274 -13.42 7.92 11.20
C ASP A 274 -12.89 6.58 10.63
N VAL A 275 -11.69 6.61 10.05
CA VAL A 275 -11.09 5.44 9.39
C VAL A 275 -10.77 4.31 10.36
N PRO A 276 -10.17 4.53 11.55
CA PRO A 276 -9.96 3.47 12.52
C PRO A 276 -11.25 2.76 12.92
N ARG A 277 -12.31 3.52 13.17
CA ARG A 277 -13.62 2.96 13.50
C ARG A 277 -14.13 2.04 12.39
N LEU A 278 -14.10 2.49 11.13
CA LEU A 278 -14.51 1.69 9.98
C LEU A 278 -13.68 0.41 9.82
N LEU A 279 -12.37 0.47 10.11
CA LEU A 279 -11.48 -0.68 10.05
C LEU A 279 -11.76 -1.69 11.17
N LEU A 280 -11.98 -1.22 12.41
CA LEU A 280 -12.29 -2.08 13.55
C LEU A 280 -13.66 -2.73 13.40
N ASP A 281 -14.67 -1.99 12.95
CA ASP A 281 -16.00 -2.54 12.65
C ASP A 281 -15.92 -3.63 11.57
N HIS A 282 -15.14 -3.40 10.50
CA HIS A 282 -14.88 -4.42 9.47
C HIS A 282 -14.18 -5.65 10.04
N ALA A 283 -13.17 -5.47 10.90
CA ALA A 283 -12.47 -6.58 11.54
C ALA A 283 -13.43 -7.43 12.39
N GLN A 284 -14.27 -6.80 13.19
CA GLN A 284 -15.30 -7.49 13.98
C GLN A 284 -16.30 -8.27 13.11
N GLU A 285 -16.76 -7.67 12.00
CA GLU A 285 -17.64 -8.33 11.04
C GLU A 285 -16.97 -9.59 10.46
N ARG A 286 -15.70 -9.48 10.06
CA ARG A 286 -14.92 -10.61 9.52
C ARG A 286 -14.73 -11.74 10.55
N VAL A 287 -14.54 -11.42 11.83
CA VAL A 287 -14.47 -12.41 12.92
C VAL A 287 -15.79 -13.14 13.05
N ARG A 288 -16.92 -12.41 13.16
CA ARG A 288 -18.27 -12.99 13.25
C ARG A 288 -18.60 -13.90 12.08
N LEU A 289 -18.24 -13.50 10.86
CA LEU A 289 -18.44 -14.33 9.66
C LEU A 289 -17.59 -15.60 9.67
N ARG A 290 -16.39 -15.55 10.23
CA ARG A 290 -15.49 -16.70 10.37
C ARG A 290 -16.03 -17.70 11.42
N GLU A 291 -16.52 -17.21 12.54
CA GLU A 291 -17.13 -18.03 13.60
C GLU A 291 -18.37 -18.79 13.09
N ARG A 292 -19.24 -18.10 12.34
CA ARG A 292 -20.43 -18.72 11.72
C ARG A 292 -20.10 -19.83 10.72
N ARG A 293 -18.91 -19.83 10.13
CA ARG A 293 -18.46 -20.83 9.15
C ARG A 293 -17.70 -21.99 9.77
N ARG A 294 -17.32 -21.91 11.03
CA ARG A 294 -16.73 -23.06 11.75
C ARG A 294 -17.81 -24.14 11.89
N PRO A 295 -17.55 -25.40 11.45
CA PRO A 295 -18.46 -26.48 11.73
C PRO A 295 -18.72 -26.51 13.24
N LYS A 296 -20.00 -26.57 13.64
CA LYS A 296 -20.31 -26.90 15.02
C LYS A 296 -19.71 -28.29 15.26
N GLU A 297 -18.73 -28.41 16.13
CA GLU A 297 -18.29 -29.71 16.62
C GLU A 297 -19.55 -30.42 17.09
N ARG A 298 -19.86 -31.54 16.44
CA ARG A 298 -20.95 -32.40 16.90
C ARG A 298 -20.49 -32.96 18.27
N PRO A 299 -21.37 -32.93 19.27
CA PRO A 299 -21.07 -33.50 20.62
C PRO A 299 -20.74 -34.97 20.54
#